data_4d758e2691f375a2516e6fb198cbbdd3
#
_entry.id   4d758e2691f375a2516e6fb198cbbdd3
#
_cell.length_a   1.000
_cell.length_b   1.000
_cell.length_c   1.000
_cell.angle_alpha   90.00
_cell.angle_beta   90.00
_cell.angle_gamma   90.00
#
_symmetry.space_group_name_H-M   'P 1'
#
loop_
_entity.id
_entity.type
_entity.pdbx_description
1 polymer ?
#
loop_
_entity_poly.entity_id
_entity_poly.type
_entity_poly.pdbx_seq_one_letter_code
_entity_poly.pdbx_strand_id
1 'polypeptide(L)'
;SCFVTLLRAAELLRDRELDVDLYLLGSTREEVSGAGATVGTWAVQPDFCVAVDVTHGKTPDGPADKAFAIGGGPAIGVGPNMTRWMTDRMLAKAKERQIPYQLEVMSGHTGTNGWEMQISREGVATSVLSLPLKYMHSPIEVLSLADMEQVAALLVAFTEGLGKEAARR
;
A
#
# COMPACT_ATOMS: atom_id res chain seq x y z
N SER A 1 7.14 -6.17 -8.83
CA SER A 1 7.64 -5.06 -7.99
C SER A 1 7.04 -5.11 -6.58
N CYS A 2 5.72 -4.99 -6.40
CA CYS A 2 5.07 -4.86 -5.08
C CYS A 2 5.33 -6.05 -4.14
N PHE A 3 5.27 -7.29 -4.64
CA PHE A 3 5.58 -8.47 -3.83
C PHE A 3 7.03 -8.47 -3.30
N VAL A 4 7.99 -8.04 -4.12
CA VAL A 4 9.40 -7.89 -3.67
C VAL A 4 9.51 -6.80 -2.61
N THR A 5 8.77 -5.71 -2.73
CA THR A 5 8.70 -4.65 -1.72
C THR A 5 8.14 -5.15 -0.39
N LEU A 6 7.09 -6.00 -0.43
CA LEU A 6 6.56 -6.66 0.76
C LEU A 6 7.58 -7.60 1.42
N LEU A 7 8.32 -8.40 0.63
CA LEU A 7 9.40 -9.24 1.14
C LEU A 7 10.51 -8.41 1.79
N ARG A 8 10.84 -7.25 1.19
CA ARG A 8 11.83 -6.33 1.77
C ARG A 8 11.36 -5.75 3.11
N ALA A 9 10.09 -5.37 3.22
CA ALA A 9 9.51 -4.92 4.49
C ALA A 9 9.56 -6.03 5.56
N ALA A 10 9.23 -7.28 5.18
CA ALA A 10 9.33 -8.44 6.08
C ALA A 10 10.76 -8.71 6.53
N GLU A 11 11.74 -8.58 5.64
CA GLU A 11 13.15 -8.71 5.98
C GLU A 11 13.58 -7.66 7.01
N LEU A 12 13.15 -6.42 6.84
CA LEU A 12 13.43 -5.32 7.77
C LEU A 12 12.75 -5.48 9.14
N LEU A 13 11.65 -6.23 9.20
CA LEU A 13 10.89 -6.52 10.42
C LEU A 13 11.31 -7.82 11.12
N ARG A 14 12.15 -8.66 10.49
CA ARG A 14 12.47 -10.03 10.95
C ARG A 14 12.83 -10.13 12.43
N ASP A 15 13.69 -9.22 12.89
CA ASP A 15 14.24 -9.26 14.25
C ASP A 15 13.59 -8.20 15.16
N ARG A 16 12.38 -7.73 14.79
CA ARG A 16 11.62 -6.73 15.53
C ARG A 16 10.50 -7.37 16.31
N GLU A 17 10.34 -6.96 17.56
CA GLU A 17 9.14 -7.27 18.33
C GLU A 17 7.99 -6.39 17.85
N LEU A 18 6.90 -7.02 17.42
CA LEU A 18 5.68 -6.37 16.97
C LEU A 18 4.54 -6.70 17.92
N ASP A 19 3.71 -5.74 18.21
CA ASP A 19 2.47 -5.93 19.00
C ASP A 19 1.30 -6.44 18.12
N VAL A 20 1.57 -6.90 16.91
CA VAL A 20 0.59 -7.38 15.91
C VAL A 20 1.12 -8.64 15.21
N ASP A 21 0.21 -9.51 14.80
CA ASP A 21 0.50 -10.58 13.85
C ASP A 21 0.50 -10.01 12.44
N LEU A 22 1.60 -10.16 11.71
CA LEU A 22 1.78 -9.66 10.36
C LEU A 22 1.64 -10.78 9.33
N TYR A 23 0.69 -10.60 8.41
CA TYR A 23 0.48 -11.50 7.27
C TYR A 23 0.89 -10.81 5.97
N LEU A 24 1.62 -11.50 5.12
CA LEU A 24 1.93 -11.08 3.76
C LEU A 24 1.10 -11.93 2.79
N LEU A 25 0.18 -11.28 2.10
CA LEU A 25 -0.70 -11.93 1.13
C LEU A 25 -0.24 -11.66 -0.30
N GLY A 26 0.30 -12.69 -0.97
CA GLY A 26 0.48 -12.68 -2.42
C GLY A 26 -0.79 -13.16 -3.10
N SER A 27 -1.67 -12.25 -3.49
CA SER A 27 -2.96 -12.59 -4.08
C SER A 27 -2.85 -12.99 -5.54
N THR A 28 -3.76 -13.84 -5.99
CA THR A 28 -3.92 -14.23 -7.40
C THR A 28 -5.07 -13.48 -8.05
N ARG A 29 -5.06 -13.36 -9.38
CA ARG A 29 -6.14 -12.77 -10.19
C ARG A 29 -6.45 -11.31 -9.85
N GLU A 30 -5.48 -10.55 -9.43
CA GLU A 30 -5.66 -9.12 -9.15
C GLU A 30 -6.15 -8.40 -10.40
N GLU A 31 -5.49 -8.56 -11.53
CA GLU A 31 -5.73 -7.91 -12.81
C GLU A 31 -7.10 -8.21 -13.47
N VAL A 32 -7.83 -9.18 -12.96
CA VAL A 32 -9.10 -9.61 -13.59
C VAL A 32 -10.31 -9.60 -12.65
N SER A 33 -10.11 -9.73 -11.34
CA SER A 33 -11.25 -9.86 -10.43
C SER A 33 -10.94 -9.61 -8.95
N GLY A 34 -9.68 -9.43 -8.56
CA GLY A 34 -9.30 -9.34 -7.14
C GLY A 34 -9.63 -10.57 -6.29
N ALA A 35 -9.94 -11.72 -6.93
CA ALA A 35 -10.45 -12.90 -6.24
C ALA A 35 -9.51 -13.43 -5.15
N GLY A 36 -8.20 -13.37 -5.37
CA GLY A 36 -7.20 -13.79 -4.38
C GLY A 36 -7.24 -12.92 -3.13
N ALA A 37 -7.39 -11.61 -3.29
CA ALA A 37 -7.52 -10.67 -2.18
C ALA A 37 -8.82 -10.92 -1.40
N THR A 38 -9.94 -11.11 -2.10
CA THR A 38 -11.24 -11.42 -1.48
C THR A 38 -11.16 -12.66 -0.60
N VAL A 39 -10.66 -13.78 -1.14
CA VAL A 39 -10.61 -15.06 -0.42
C VAL A 39 -9.54 -15.03 0.68
N GLY A 40 -8.38 -14.44 0.40
CA GLY A 40 -7.28 -14.35 1.37
C GLY A 40 -7.65 -13.49 2.57
N THR A 41 -8.27 -12.33 2.35
CA THR A 41 -8.73 -11.45 3.43
C THR A 41 -9.83 -12.11 4.26
N TRP A 42 -10.76 -12.82 3.59
CA TRP A 42 -11.77 -13.61 4.29
C TRP A 42 -11.17 -14.67 5.21
N ALA A 43 -10.14 -15.38 4.74
CA ALA A 43 -9.51 -16.47 5.49
C ALA A 43 -8.66 -15.97 6.67
N VAL A 44 -7.88 -14.90 6.46
CA VAL A 44 -6.99 -14.33 7.49
C VAL A 44 -7.78 -13.57 8.56
N GLN A 45 -8.88 -12.92 8.20
CA GLN A 45 -9.70 -12.07 9.10
C GLN A 45 -8.87 -10.97 9.79
N PRO A 46 -8.14 -10.15 9.04
CA PRO A 46 -7.30 -9.13 9.64
C PRO A 46 -8.14 -7.98 10.20
N ASP A 47 -7.64 -7.31 11.24
CA ASP A 47 -8.23 -6.07 11.76
C ASP A 47 -8.04 -4.90 10.81
N PHE A 48 -6.92 -4.91 10.05
CA PHE A 48 -6.61 -3.89 9.04
C PHE A 48 -5.72 -4.45 7.94
N CYS A 49 -5.85 -3.86 6.76
CA CYS A 49 -5.10 -4.21 5.55
C CYS A 49 -4.38 -3.00 4.97
N VAL A 50 -3.23 -3.24 4.37
CA VAL A 50 -2.56 -2.31 3.47
C VAL A 50 -2.39 -2.99 2.14
N ALA A 51 -3.07 -2.51 1.09
CA ALA A 51 -2.80 -2.93 -0.27
C ALA A 51 -1.56 -2.19 -0.78
N VAL A 52 -0.59 -2.94 -1.28
CA VAL A 52 0.61 -2.38 -1.91
C VAL A 52 0.54 -2.68 -3.39
N ASP A 53 0.43 -1.63 -4.18
CA ASP A 53 0.23 -1.73 -5.61
C ASP A 53 1.13 -0.75 -6.37
N VAL A 54 0.94 -0.64 -7.67
CA VAL A 54 1.60 0.37 -8.51
C VAL A 54 0.62 1.47 -8.87
N THR A 55 1.15 2.64 -9.24
CA THR A 55 0.36 3.74 -9.80
C THR A 55 1.10 4.38 -10.96
N HIS A 56 0.41 5.20 -11.76
CA HIS A 56 0.95 5.79 -12.98
C HIS A 56 2.10 6.76 -12.68
N GLY A 57 3.32 6.40 -13.10
CA GLY A 57 4.47 7.30 -13.13
C GLY A 57 4.38 8.29 -14.29
N LYS A 58 4.88 9.52 -14.09
CA LYS A 58 4.90 10.55 -15.15
C LYS A 58 5.64 10.09 -16.39
N THR A 59 4.98 10.19 -17.54
CA THR A 59 5.53 9.95 -18.88
C THR A 59 5.34 11.21 -19.74
N PRO A 60 6.09 11.40 -20.83
CA PRO A 60 5.93 12.57 -21.70
C PRO A 60 4.51 12.75 -22.23
N ASP A 61 3.81 11.66 -22.52
CA ASP A 61 2.49 11.65 -23.15
C ASP A 61 1.35 11.35 -22.14
N GLY A 62 1.68 11.21 -20.86
CA GLY A 62 0.70 10.88 -19.82
C GLY A 62 0.03 12.12 -19.22
N PRO A 63 -1.19 11.97 -18.65
CA PRO A 63 -1.89 13.06 -17.99
C PRO A 63 -1.12 13.51 -16.73
N ALA A 64 -0.71 14.77 -16.70
CA ALA A 64 0.16 15.32 -15.65
C ALA A 64 -0.52 15.37 -14.27
N ASP A 65 -1.85 15.43 -14.24
CA ASP A 65 -2.67 15.53 -13.01
C ASP A 65 -2.96 14.17 -12.36
N LYS A 66 -2.68 13.07 -13.06
CA LYS A 66 -2.94 11.69 -12.58
C LYS A 66 -1.68 10.83 -12.56
N ALA A 67 -0.52 11.43 -12.62
CA ALA A 67 0.74 10.72 -12.65
C ALA A 67 1.73 11.26 -11.61
N PHE A 68 2.51 10.35 -11.04
CA PHE A 68 3.40 10.58 -9.92
C PHE A 68 4.86 10.62 -10.36
N ALA A 69 5.68 11.39 -9.66
CA ALA A 69 7.10 11.45 -9.96
C ALA A 69 7.78 10.12 -9.60
N ILE A 70 8.56 9.55 -10.54
CA ILE A 70 9.51 8.48 -10.23
C ILE A 70 10.63 9.07 -9.37
N GLY A 71 10.99 8.39 -8.29
CA GLY A 71 11.93 8.92 -7.30
C GLY A 71 11.31 9.92 -6.31
N GLY A 72 9.99 10.13 -6.39
CA GLY A 72 9.24 11.00 -5.48
C GLY A 72 8.74 10.32 -4.20
N GLY A 73 9.07 9.04 -4.03
CA GLY A 73 8.59 8.23 -2.92
C GLY A 73 7.21 7.60 -3.16
N PRO A 74 6.72 6.82 -2.17
CA PRO A 74 5.41 6.19 -2.23
C PRO A 74 4.27 7.19 -2.44
N ALA A 75 3.25 6.78 -3.18
CA ALA A 75 1.99 7.48 -3.26
C ALA A 75 1.03 6.90 -2.21
N ILE A 76 0.62 7.73 -1.26
CA ILE A 76 -0.28 7.33 -0.16
C ILE A 76 -1.72 7.60 -0.59
N GLY A 77 -2.54 6.56 -0.60
CA GLY A 77 -3.95 6.65 -0.97
C GLY A 77 -4.76 7.50 0.01
N VAL A 78 -5.51 8.46 -0.54
CA VAL A 78 -6.44 9.32 0.20
C VAL A 78 -7.80 9.32 -0.50
N GLY A 79 -8.87 9.11 0.25
CA GLY A 79 -10.21 9.09 -0.35
C GLY A 79 -11.25 8.38 0.52
N PRO A 80 -12.51 8.31 0.05
CA PRO A 80 -13.62 7.80 0.84
C PRO A 80 -13.50 6.31 1.19
N ASN A 81 -12.75 5.55 0.39
CA ASN A 81 -12.54 4.10 0.60
C ASN A 81 -11.29 3.81 1.44
N MET A 82 -10.55 4.84 1.83
CA MET A 82 -9.40 4.69 2.73
C MET A 82 -9.82 4.95 4.16
N THR A 83 -9.38 4.10 5.06
CA THR A 83 -9.61 4.32 6.49
C THR A 83 -8.74 5.47 6.96
N ARG A 84 -9.38 6.59 7.32
CA ARG A 84 -8.72 7.86 7.56
C ARG A 84 -7.56 7.79 8.55
N TRP A 85 -7.75 7.11 9.68
CA TRP A 85 -6.67 7.02 10.68
C TRP A 85 -5.42 6.30 10.15
N MET A 86 -5.58 5.32 9.25
CA MET A 86 -4.45 4.63 8.61
C MET A 86 -3.68 5.58 7.70
N THR A 87 -4.41 6.35 6.88
CA THR A 87 -3.81 7.39 6.04
C THR A 87 -3.10 8.44 6.90
N ASP A 88 -3.76 8.98 7.92
CA ASP A 88 -3.17 9.99 8.82
C ASP A 88 -1.90 9.46 9.51
N ARG A 89 -1.90 8.17 9.92
CA ARG A 89 -0.73 7.52 10.50
C ARG A 89 0.39 7.34 9.48
N MET A 90 0.10 6.90 8.26
CA MET A 90 1.13 6.78 7.21
C MET A 90 1.79 8.13 6.94
N LEU A 91 1.01 9.18 6.82
CA LEU A 91 1.50 10.55 6.64
C LEU A 91 2.38 11.01 7.82
N ALA A 92 1.96 10.72 9.04
CA ALA A 92 2.73 11.04 10.25
C ALA A 92 4.07 10.28 10.26
N LYS A 93 4.05 8.98 9.93
CA LYS A 93 5.25 8.15 9.88
C LYS A 93 6.20 8.52 8.73
N ALA A 94 5.67 8.88 7.57
CA ALA A 94 6.48 9.40 6.47
C ALA A 94 7.23 10.69 6.89
N LYS A 95 6.55 11.62 7.56
CA LYS A 95 7.16 12.84 8.09
C LYS A 95 8.20 12.55 9.19
N GLU A 96 7.86 11.71 10.17
CA GLU A 96 8.75 11.31 11.26
C GLU A 96 10.06 10.71 10.75
N ARG A 97 9.97 9.84 9.75
CA ARG A 97 11.10 9.12 9.16
C ARG A 97 11.75 9.86 7.99
N GLN A 98 11.27 11.05 7.66
CA GLN A 98 11.75 11.86 6.54
C GLN A 98 11.70 11.11 5.19
N ILE A 99 10.68 10.25 5.02
CA ILE A 99 10.42 9.54 3.77
C ILE A 99 9.66 10.50 2.85
N PRO A 100 10.15 10.80 1.65
CA PRO A 100 9.38 11.57 0.68
C PRO A 100 8.13 10.78 0.29
N TYR A 101 7.03 11.49 0.05
CA TYR A 101 5.76 10.85 -0.34
C TYR A 101 4.95 11.76 -1.25
N GLN A 102 4.02 11.16 -1.95
CA GLN A 102 3.03 11.83 -2.79
C GLN A 102 1.63 11.43 -2.31
N LEU A 103 0.59 12.21 -2.66
CA LEU A 103 -0.79 11.88 -2.31
C LEU A 103 -1.53 11.39 -3.54
N GLU A 104 -2.12 10.21 -3.45
CA GLU A 104 -2.93 9.62 -4.51
C GLU A 104 -4.41 9.73 -4.15
N VAL A 105 -5.13 10.61 -4.84
CA VAL A 105 -6.55 10.83 -4.59
C VAL A 105 -7.37 9.74 -5.27
N MET A 106 -8.01 8.89 -4.46
CA MET A 106 -8.86 7.78 -4.90
C MET A 106 -10.32 8.10 -4.59
N SER A 107 -11.02 8.74 -5.52
CA SER A 107 -12.39 9.21 -5.34
C SER A 107 -13.47 8.13 -5.44
N GLY A 108 -13.13 6.93 -5.94
CA GLY A 108 -14.04 5.81 -6.16
C GLY A 108 -13.33 4.48 -6.04
N HIS A 109 -13.55 3.59 -7.00
CA HIS A 109 -12.86 2.30 -7.09
C HIS A 109 -11.35 2.51 -7.09
N THR A 110 -10.62 1.78 -6.24
CA THR A 110 -9.18 2.00 -6.04
C THR A 110 -8.33 1.47 -7.19
N GLY A 111 -8.85 0.54 -7.98
CA GLY A 111 -8.07 -0.19 -9.00
C GLY A 111 -6.99 -1.08 -8.40
N THR A 112 -7.12 -1.47 -7.13
CA THR A 112 -6.16 -2.28 -6.39
C THR A 112 -6.90 -3.28 -5.51
N ASN A 113 -6.21 -4.26 -4.95
CA ASN A 113 -6.76 -5.19 -3.96
C ASN A 113 -7.41 -4.51 -2.74
N GLY A 114 -7.12 -3.25 -2.48
CA GLY A 114 -7.75 -2.49 -1.41
C GLY A 114 -9.26 -2.37 -1.55
N TRP A 115 -9.77 -2.42 -2.79
CA TRP A 115 -11.20 -2.40 -3.05
C TRP A 115 -11.91 -3.64 -2.52
N GLU A 116 -11.38 -4.82 -2.74
CA GLU A 116 -11.92 -6.11 -2.30
C GLU A 116 -11.71 -6.33 -0.81
N MET A 117 -10.54 -5.91 -0.28
CA MET A 117 -10.19 -6.11 1.13
C MET A 117 -11.13 -5.36 2.07
N GLN A 118 -11.47 -4.10 1.76
CA GLN A 118 -12.27 -3.24 2.64
C GLN A 118 -13.67 -3.76 2.95
N ILE A 119 -14.26 -4.53 2.04
CA ILE A 119 -15.63 -5.07 2.16
C ILE A 119 -15.68 -6.51 2.67
N SER A 120 -14.54 -7.06 3.11
CA SER A 120 -14.51 -8.41 3.64
C SER A 120 -15.21 -8.47 5.00
N ARG A 121 -16.10 -9.47 5.19
CA ARG A 121 -16.89 -9.68 6.42
C ARG A 121 -17.66 -8.43 6.86
N GLU A 122 -17.40 -7.94 8.06
CA GLU A 122 -18.00 -6.72 8.64
C GLU A 122 -17.30 -5.42 8.16
N GLY A 123 -16.39 -5.56 7.25
CA GLY A 123 -15.50 -4.49 6.78
C GLY A 123 -14.14 -4.53 7.47
N VAL A 124 -13.10 -4.23 6.72
CA VAL A 124 -11.71 -4.20 7.19
C VAL A 124 -11.15 -2.80 7.00
N ALA A 125 -10.55 -2.24 8.05
CA ALA A 125 -9.86 -0.97 7.93
C ALA A 125 -8.73 -1.10 6.89
N THR A 126 -8.78 -0.28 5.84
CA THR A 126 -7.91 -0.47 4.68
C THR A 126 -7.24 0.84 4.25
N SER A 127 -6.01 0.73 3.80
CA SER A 127 -5.26 1.79 3.13
C SER A 127 -4.56 1.23 1.90
N VAL A 128 -4.20 2.12 0.98
CA VAL A 128 -3.43 1.80 -0.23
C VAL A 128 -2.13 2.57 -0.21
N LEU A 129 -1.05 1.89 -0.58
CA LEU A 129 0.27 2.45 -0.71
C LEU A 129 0.83 2.04 -2.08
N SER A 130 0.98 3.03 -2.97
CA SER A 130 1.32 2.76 -4.35
C SER A 130 2.76 3.13 -4.69
N LEU A 131 3.36 2.34 -5.57
CA LEU A 131 4.69 2.54 -6.14
C LEU A 131 4.56 3.20 -7.52
N PRO A 132 5.08 4.40 -7.76
CA PRO A 132 5.06 5.01 -9.09
C PRO A 132 5.81 4.18 -10.14
N LEU A 133 5.14 3.85 -11.23
CA LEU A 133 5.63 2.97 -12.29
C LEU A 133 5.22 3.52 -13.67
N LYS A 134 6.17 3.59 -14.58
CA LYS A 134 5.92 3.99 -15.98
C LYS A 134 5.60 2.80 -16.85
N TYR A 135 4.75 3.04 -17.84
CA TYR A 135 4.40 2.07 -18.88
C TYR A 135 3.72 0.81 -18.33
N MET A 136 2.89 1.00 -17.28
CA MET A 136 2.07 -0.04 -16.66
C MET A 136 1.35 -0.88 -17.72
N HIS A 137 1.28 -2.20 -17.50
CA HIS A 137 0.68 -3.18 -18.41
C HIS A 137 1.34 -3.24 -19.81
N SER A 138 2.59 -2.83 -19.91
CA SER A 138 3.38 -2.97 -21.13
C SER A 138 4.52 -3.99 -20.95
N PRO A 139 5.14 -4.47 -22.06
CA PRO A 139 6.25 -5.44 -21.96
C PRO A 139 7.48 -4.92 -21.22
N ILE A 140 7.63 -3.61 -21.10
CA ILE A 140 8.76 -2.98 -20.39
C ILE A 140 8.20 -1.91 -19.45
N GLU A 141 8.36 -2.12 -18.16
CA GLU A 141 7.95 -1.19 -17.12
C GLU A 141 9.19 -0.58 -16.44
N VAL A 142 9.08 0.66 -16.00
CA VAL A 142 10.18 1.40 -15.37
C VAL A 142 9.74 1.97 -14.03
N LEU A 143 10.50 1.65 -12.98
CA LEU A 143 10.29 2.14 -11.61
C LEU A 143 11.62 2.53 -10.96
N SER A 144 11.56 3.14 -9.79
CA SER A 144 12.71 3.49 -8.98
C SER A 144 12.91 2.45 -7.87
N LEU A 145 14.10 1.85 -7.78
CA LEU A 145 14.45 0.98 -6.64
C LEU A 145 14.45 1.76 -5.32
N ALA A 146 14.79 3.06 -5.37
CA ALA A 146 14.70 3.92 -4.19
C ALA A 146 13.26 4.06 -3.69
N ASP A 147 12.28 4.18 -4.60
CA ASP A 147 10.86 4.22 -4.22
C ASP A 147 10.41 2.90 -3.59
N MET A 148 10.90 1.75 -4.09
CA MET A 148 10.61 0.44 -3.47
C MET A 148 11.15 0.36 -2.04
N GLU A 149 12.38 0.80 -1.79
CA GLU A 149 12.95 0.85 -0.44
C GLU A 149 12.17 1.80 0.47
N GLN A 150 11.70 2.93 -0.06
CA GLN A 150 10.90 3.91 0.70
C GLN A 150 9.49 3.37 1.02
N VAL A 151 8.84 2.64 0.10
CA VAL A 151 7.58 1.93 0.38
C VAL A 151 7.80 0.90 1.48
N ALA A 152 8.84 0.08 1.39
CA ALA A 152 9.17 -0.89 2.42
C ALA A 152 9.44 -0.22 3.78
N ALA A 153 10.22 0.86 3.79
CA ALA A 153 10.52 1.62 5.01
C ALA A 153 9.26 2.25 5.63
N LEU A 154 8.33 2.74 4.81
CA LEU A 154 7.07 3.29 5.30
C LEU A 154 6.15 2.21 5.86
N LEU A 155 6.08 1.03 5.24
CA LEU A 155 5.36 -0.13 5.77
C LEU A 155 5.92 -0.55 7.13
N VAL A 156 7.23 -0.62 7.27
CA VAL A 156 7.91 -0.91 8.55
C VAL A 156 7.52 0.13 9.61
N ALA A 157 7.69 1.42 9.30
CA ALA A 157 7.37 2.49 10.22
C ALA A 157 5.88 2.54 10.60
N PHE A 158 4.99 2.18 9.67
CA PHE A 158 3.56 2.06 9.92
C PHE A 158 3.25 0.89 10.86
N THR A 159 3.87 -0.28 10.64
CA THR A 159 3.64 -1.51 11.41
C THR A 159 4.18 -1.39 12.83
N GLU A 160 5.36 -0.80 13.00
CA GLU A 160 5.93 -0.51 14.32
C GLU A 160 4.98 0.37 15.14
N GLY A 161 4.57 -0.10 16.29
CA GLY A 161 3.70 0.63 17.23
C GLY A 161 2.20 0.60 16.86
N LEU A 162 1.73 -0.35 16.05
CA LEU A 162 0.30 -0.51 15.77
C LEU A 162 -0.50 -1.09 16.95
N GLY A 163 0.10 -1.96 17.75
CA GLY A 163 -0.63 -2.80 18.70
C GLY A 163 -1.43 -2.06 19.76
N LYS A 164 -0.85 -1.05 20.40
CA LYS A 164 -1.50 -0.36 21.52
C LYS A 164 -2.61 0.61 21.10
N GLU A 165 -2.60 1.08 19.87
CA GLU A 165 -3.59 2.02 19.35
C GLU A 165 -4.73 1.31 18.61
N ALA A 166 -4.45 0.18 17.96
CA ALA A 166 -5.46 -0.63 17.28
C ALA A 166 -6.45 -1.29 18.25
N ALA A 167 -6.00 -1.65 19.46
CA ALA A 167 -6.83 -2.24 20.50
C ALA A 167 -7.82 -1.26 21.20
N ARG A 168 -7.83 0.02 20.80
CA ARG A 168 -8.69 1.07 21.40
C ARG A 168 -9.95 1.38 20.57
N ARG A 169 -10.33 0.51 19.65
CA ARG A 169 -11.51 0.71 18.76
C ARG A 169 -12.60 -0.27 19.00
#